data_df1482900d757cf98fe71c5edae7a2f9
#
_entry.id   df1482900d757cf98fe71c5edae7a2f9
#
_cell.length_a   1.000
_cell.length_b   1.000
_cell.length_c   1.000
_cell.angle_alpha   90.00
_cell.angle_beta   90.00
_cell.angle_gamma   90.00
#
_symmetry.space_group_name_H-M   'P 1'
#
loop_
_entity.id
_entity.type
_entity.pdbx_description
1 polymer ?
#
loop_
_entity_poly.entity_id
_entity_poly.type
_entity_poly.pdbx_seq_one_letter_code
_entity_poly.pdbx_strand_id
1 'polypeptide(L)'
;GSTLKPLIYGLGFDDLLIHPETLIEDVPTRFGDYSPTNFRNTYAGQLTVREALQQSLNIPAVALLEEVGPTRVAARLRQVGLPLHWSAAHPQPGLPLALGGVGMSLEELVVLYASFAEDGRVTPLRFGPADPTTPGPSLLSPTACWYLGEILRGSPLPQNVAPPVNAAQPRFIAHKTGTSYGFRDAWALGFDADY
;
A
#
# COMPACT_ATOMS: atom_id res chain seq x y z
N GLY A 1 2.92 1.27 -9.49
CA GLY A 1 2.14 0.05 -9.25
C GLY A 1 1.33 0.07 -7.96
N SER A 2 0.83 -1.08 -7.54
CA SER A 2 -0.07 -1.20 -6.37
C SER A 2 0.62 -1.15 -5.00
N THR A 3 1.89 -0.83 -4.93
CA THR A 3 2.66 -0.79 -3.68
C THR A 3 2.23 0.32 -2.72
N LEU A 4 1.56 1.36 -3.20
CA LEU A 4 1.03 2.45 -2.36
C LEU A 4 -0.37 2.17 -1.80
N LYS A 5 -1.06 1.12 -2.24
CA LYS A 5 -2.41 0.80 -1.74
C LYS A 5 -2.46 0.62 -0.22
N PRO A 6 -1.51 -0.11 0.44
CA PRO A 6 -1.55 -0.23 1.89
C PRO A 6 -1.59 1.12 2.62
N LEU A 7 -0.81 2.11 2.16
CA LEU A 7 -0.86 3.45 2.76
C LEU A 7 -2.24 4.11 2.61
N ILE A 8 -2.86 4.00 1.43
CA ILE A 8 -4.20 4.57 1.18
C ILE A 8 -5.22 3.94 2.12
N TYR A 9 -5.20 2.60 2.26
CA TYR A 9 -6.07 1.89 3.20
C TYR A 9 -5.75 2.24 4.65
N GLY A 10 -4.47 2.35 5.02
CA GLY A 10 -4.05 2.77 6.35
C GLY A 10 -4.59 4.15 6.73
N LEU A 11 -4.54 5.12 5.82
CA LEU A 11 -5.14 6.43 6.03
C LEU A 11 -6.67 6.37 6.12
N GLY A 12 -7.31 5.50 5.34
CA GLY A 12 -8.75 5.26 5.45
C GLY A 12 -9.16 4.66 6.82
N PHE A 13 -8.31 3.80 7.41
CA PHE A 13 -8.52 3.30 8.77
C PHE A 13 -8.32 4.40 9.82
N ASP A 14 -7.28 5.22 9.69
CA ASP A 14 -7.02 6.34 10.60
C ASP A 14 -8.14 7.38 10.60
N ASP A 15 -8.75 7.60 9.44
CA ASP A 15 -9.84 8.55 9.27
C ASP A 15 -11.22 7.95 9.66
N LEU A 16 -11.25 6.69 10.07
CA LEU A 16 -12.48 5.94 10.36
C LEU A 16 -13.46 5.89 9.17
N LEU A 17 -12.97 6.03 7.95
CA LEU A 17 -13.76 5.90 6.74
C LEU A 17 -14.12 4.44 6.45
N ILE A 18 -13.23 3.53 6.81
CA ILE A 18 -13.36 2.09 6.58
C ILE A 18 -12.87 1.28 7.78
N HIS A 19 -13.34 0.04 7.86
CA HIS A 19 -12.86 -1.02 8.74
C HIS A 19 -12.52 -2.26 7.89
N PRO A 20 -11.63 -3.17 8.28
CA PRO A 20 -11.33 -4.38 7.51
C PRO A 20 -12.55 -5.17 7.03
N GLU A 21 -13.62 -5.21 7.81
CA GLU A 21 -14.86 -5.94 7.50
C GLU A 21 -15.95 -5.04 6.86
N THR A 22 -15.67 -3.77 6.58
CA THR A 22 -16.58 -2.91 5.82
C THR A 22 -16.80 -3.48 4.43
N LEU A 23 -18.07 -3.60 4.01
CA LEU A 23 -18.41 -4.00 2.66
C LEU A 23 -18.24 -2.83 1.70
N ILE A 24 -17.58 -3.11 0.60
CA ILE A 24 -17.33 -2.16 -0.49
C ILE A 24 -17.66 -2.81 -1.83
N GLU A 25 -17.77 -2.02 -2.88
CA GLU A 25 -18.11 -2.52 -4.21
C GLU A 25 -16.90 -2.46 -5.16
N ASP A 26 -16.71 -3.56 -5.89
CA ASP A 26 -15.79 -3.64 -7.01
C ASP A 26 -16.58 -3.85 -8.29
N VAL A 27 -17.07 -2.76 -8.85
CA VAL A 27 -17.87 -2.70 -10.09
C VAL A 27 -17.28 -1.66 -11.04
N PRO A 28 -17.54 -1.74 -12.36
CA PRO A 28 -17.11 -0.70 -13.29
C PRO A 28 -17.56 0.69 -12.82
N THR A 29 -16.61 1.54 -12.45
CA THR A 29 -16.89 2.86 -11.87
C THR A 29 -16.10 3.92 -12.60
N ARG A 30 -16.72 5.07 -12.79
CA ARG A 30 -16.10 6.26 -13.37
C ARG A 30 -15.96 7.35 -12.30
N PHE A 31 -14.78 7.92 -12.20
CA PHE A 31 -14.41 9.00 -11.29
C PHE A 31 -14.11 10.27 -12.11
N GLY A 32 -15.13 11.08 -12.37
CA GLY A 32 -14.98 12.19 -13.30
C GLY A 32 -14.59 11.71 -14.70
N ASP A 33 -13.42 12.12 -15.18
CA ASP A 33 -12.85 11.66 -16.47
C ASP A 33 -11.94 10.45 -16.34
N TYR A 34 -11.75 9.91 -15.14
CA TYR A 34 -10.91 8.76 -14.87
C TYR A 34 -11.74 7.47 -14.74
N SER A 35 -11.44 6.48 -15.56
CA SER A 35 -12.14 5.18 -15.58
C SER A 35 -11.13 4.04 -15.43
N PRO A 36 -10.71 3.72 -14.18
CA PRO A 36 -9.80 2.63 -13.94
C PRO A 36 -10.47 1.28 -14.20
N THR A 37 -9.66 0.27 -14.55
CA THR A 37 -10.09 -1.12 -14.63
C THR A 37 -9.24 -1.99 -13.71
N ASN A 38 -9.77 -3.13 -13.27
CA ASN A 38 -8.97 -4.13 -12.59
C ASN A 38 -7.98 -4.79 -13.55
N PHE A 39 -6.87 -5.31 -13.02
CA PHE A 39 -5.78 -5.89 -13.81
C PHE A 39 -6.26 -7.00 -14.78
N ARG A 40 -7.24 -7.81 -14.36
CA ARG A 40 -7.82 -8.91 -15.16
C ARG A 40 -9.10 -8.52 -15.91
N ASN A 41 -9.52 -7.26 -15.87
CA ASN A 41 -10.81 -6.78 -16.38
C ASN A 41 -12.02 -7.56 -15.84
N THR A 42 -11.90 -8.14 -14.65
CA THR A 42 -12.98 -8.80 -13.92
C THR A 42 -13.31 -8.00 -12.67
N TYR A 43 -14.54 -8.11 -12.22
CA TYR A 43 -15.02 -7.38 -11.05
C TYR A 43 -15.62 -8.37 -10.05
N ALA A 44 -15.35 -8.15 -8.77
CA ALA A 44 -15.75 -9.05 -7.69
C ALA A 44 -17.16 -8.76 -7.16
N GLY A 45 -17.75 -7.60 -7.50
CA GLY A 45 -18.99 -7.15 -6.90
C GLY A 45 -18.79 -6.70 -5.45
N GLN A 46 -19.68 -7.11 -4.55
CA GLN A 46 -19.59 -6.76 -3.14
C GLN A 46 -18.58 -7.67 -2.42
N LEU A 47 -17.67 -7.07 -1.66
CA LEU A 47 -16.63 -7.77 -0.89
C LEU A 47 -16.16 -6.89 0.29
N THR A 48 -15.34 -7.46 1.18
CA THR A 48 -14.80 -6.68 2.30
C THR A 48 -13.59 -5.84 1.88
N VAL A 49 -13.29 -4.79 2.65
CA VAL A 49 -12.06 -4.00 2.54
C VAL A 49 -10.82 -4.89 2.62
N ARG A 50 -10.82 -5.88 3.51
CA ARG A 50 -9.77 -6.91 3.65
C ARG A 50 -9.52 -7.62 2.32
N GLU A 51 -10.56 -8.20 1.74
CA GLU A 51 -10.47 -8.92 0.48
C GLU A 51 -10.01 -8.04 -0.68
N ALA A 52 -10.49 -6.80 -0.74
CA ALA A 52 -10.09 -5.85 -1.78
C ALA A 52 -8.59 -5.51 -1.74
N LEU A 53 -8.03 -5.31 -0.54
CA LEU A 53 -6.59 -5.04 -0.39
C LEU A 53 -5.76 -6.29 -0.69
N GLN A 54 -6.16 -7.47 -0.21
CA GLN A 54 -5.50 -8.75 -0.46
C GLN A 54 -5.46 -9.10 -1.95
N GLN A 55 -6.58 -8.92 -2.64
CA GLN A 55 -6.70 -9.15 -4.09
C GLN A 55 -6.12 -7.99 -4.91
N SER A 56 -5.72 -6.90 -4.25
CA SER A 56 -5.14 -5.73 -4.91
C SER A 56 -6.06 -5.10 -5.96
N LEU A 57 -7.37 -5.10 -5.72
CA LEU A 57 -8.36 -4.54 -6.65
C LEU A 57 -8.12 -3.04 -6.87
N ASN A 58 -8.39 -2.57 -8.07
CA ASN A 58 -8.10 -1.20 -8.46
C ASN A 58 -9.25 -0.25 -8.11
N ILE A 59 -10.48 -0.65 -8.41
CA ILE A 59 -11.65 0.21 -8.21
C ILE A 59 -11.82 0.60 -6.74
N PRO A 60 -11.82 -0.34 -5.76
CA PRO A 60 -11.93 0.02 -4.36
C PRO A 60 -10.80 0.93 -3.86
N ALA A 61 -9.57 0.71 -4.35
CA ALA A 61 -8.44 1.54 -3.96
C ALA A 61 -8.55 2.98 -4.50
N VAL A 62 -9.07 3.16 -5.71
CA VAL A 62 -9.31 4.49 -6.30
C VAL A 62 -10.47 5.18 -5.60
N ALA A 63 -11.56 4.49 -5.31
CA ALA A 63 -12.69 5.03 -4.56
C ALA A 63 -12.25 5.52 -3.17
N LEU A 64 -11.49 4.70 -2.44
CA LEU A 64 -10.96 5.10 -1.15
C LEU A 64 -9.99 6.29 -1.26
N LEU A 65 -9.14 6.33 -2.29
CA LEU A 65 -8.24 7.46 -2.50
C LEU A 65 -9.02 8.76 -2.80
N GLU A 66 -10.16 8.68 -3.47
CA GLU A 66 -11.03 9.83 -3.70
C GLU A 66 -11.52 10.41 -2.37
N GLU A 67 -11.96 9.57 -1.43
CA GLU A 67 -12.43 9.96 -0.10
C GLU A 67 -11.29 10.49 0.79
N VAL A 68 -10.16 9.80 0.85
CA VAL A 68 -8.97 10.21 1.62
C VAL A 68 -8.37 11.51 1.07
N GLY A 69 -8.40 11.70 -0.24
CA GLY A 69 -7.84 12.83 -0.96
C GLY A 69 -6.38 12.63 -1.42
N PRO A 70 -6.11 12.61 -2.73
CA PRO A 70 -4.75 12.40 -3.27
C PRO A 70 -3.73 13.44 -2.77
N THR A 71 -4.13 14.70 -2.66
CA THR A 71 -3.29 15.80 -2.16
C THR A 71 -2.90 15.56 -0.69
N ARG A 72 -3.81 15.02 0.11
CA ARG A 72 -3.55 14.70 1.51
C ARG A 72 -2.55 13.55 1.63
N VAL A 73 -2.69 12.48 0.84
CA VAL A 73 -1.72 11.38 0.81
C VAL A 73 -0.32 11.90 0.49
N ALA A 74 -0.19 12.72 -0.55
CA ALA A 74 1.09 13.32 -0.94
C ALA A 74 1.68 14.23 0.16
N ALA A 75 0.84 15.03 0.82
CA ALA A 75 1.26 15.90 1.91
C ALA A 75 1.74 15.10 3.14
N ARG A 76 1.03 14.02 3.52
CA ARG A 76 1.42 13.14 4.63
C ARG A 76 2.77 12.49 4.39
N LEU A 77 3.00 11.93 3.21
CA LEU A 77 4.30 11.36 2.84
C LEU A 77 5.41 12.42 2.88
N ARG A 78 5.18 13.60 2.32
CA ARG A 78 6.18 14.67 2.34
C ARG A 78 6.53 15.12 3.77
N GLN A 79 5.54 15.20 4.68
CA GLN A 79 5.74 15.58 6.08
C GLN A 79 6.67 14.63 6.83
N VAL A 80 6.69 13.37 6.46
CA VAL A 80 7.55 12.34 7.09
C VAL A 80 8.84 12.07 6.30
N GLY A 81 9.16 12.89 5.30
CA GLY A 81 10.40 12.77 4.53
C GLY A 81 10.37 11.76 3.40
N LEU A 82 9.18 11.30 2.97
CA LEU A 82 8.98 10.37 1.87
C LEU A 82 8.28 11.06 0.68
N PRO A 83 8.96 11.96 -0.06
CA PRO A 83 8.33 12.70 -1.14
C PRO A 83 7.98 11.79 -2.32
N LEU A 84 6.88 12.07 -2.99
CA LEU A 84 6.50 11.42 -4.24
C LEU A 84 7.16 12.11 -5.43
N HIS A 85 7.62 11.34 -6.40
CA HIS A 85 8.25 11.83 -7.63
C HIS A 85 7.22 11.86 -8.77
N TRP A 86 6.84 13.06 -9.17
CA TRP A 86 5.81 13.28 -10.20
C TRP A 86 6.39 13.20 -11.60
N SER A 87 5.64 12.61 -12.52
CA SER A 87 5.98 12.61 -13.94
C SER A 87 5.44 13.85 -14.65
N ALA A 88 6.00 14.18 -15.81
CA ALA A 88 5.49 15.26 -16.65
C ALA A 88 4.01 15.02 -17.09
N ALA A 89 3.59 13.77 -17.23
CA ALA A 89 2.22 13.40 -17.56
C ALA A 89 1.24 13.58 -16.38
N HIS A 90 1.75 13.47 -15.15
CA HIS A 90 0.95 13.62 -13.91
C HIS A 90 1.72 14.51 -12.93
N PRO A 91 1.73 15.83 -13.15
CA PRO A 91 2.56 16.76 -12.35
C PRO A 91 1.97 17.08 -10.97
N GLN A 92 0.75 16.62 -10.70
CA GLN A 92 0.01 16.92 -9.47
C GLN A 92 -0.65 15.66 -8.89
N PRO A 93 -0.95 15.65 -7.57
CA PRO A 93 -1.70 14.57 -6.95
C PRO A 93 -3.06 14.35 -7.59
N GLY A 94 -3.36 13.10 -7.94
CA GLY A 94 -4.62 12.68 -8.53
C GLY A 94 -4.89 11.20 -8.32
N LEU A 95 -6.05 10.72 -8.73
CA LEU A 95 -6.49 9.33 -8.55
C LEU A 95 -5.55 8.27 -9.15
N PRO A 96 -4.80 8.53 -10.25
CA PRO A 96 -3.79 7.60 -10.75
C PRO A 96 -2.71 7.22 -9.72
N LEU A 97 -2.54 8.00 -8.63
CA LEU A 97 -1.65 7.67 -7.52
C LEU A 97 -1.95 6.28 -6.92
N ALA A 98 -3.22 5.88 -6.80
CA ALA A 98 -3.61 4.57 -6.29
C ALA A 98 -3.04 3.41 -7.11
N LEU A 99 -2.77 3.64 -8.39
CA LEU A 99 -2.33 2.63 -9.35
C LEU A 99 -0.87 2.80 -9.80
N GLY A 100 -0.15 3.73 -9.15
CA GLY A 100 1.28 3.96 -9.40
C GLY A 100 1.56 5.01 -10.48
N GLY A 101 0.67 6.01 -10.64
CA GLY A 101 0.90 7.20 -11.46
C GLY A 101 1.96 8.16 -10.88
N VAL A 102 2.81 7.66 -9.99
CA VAL A 102 3.83 8.41 -9.25
C VAL A 102 5.03 7.51 -8.98
N GLY A 103 6.23 8.08 -8.91
CA GLY A 103 7.47 7.38 -8.57
C GLY A 103 7.78 7.44 -7.07
N MET A 104 8.42 6.37 -6.58
CA MET A 104 9.16 6.30 -5.33
C MET A 104 10.44 5.49 -5.56
N SER A 105 11.52 5.84 -4.89
CA SER A 105 12.75 5.03 -4.92
C SER A 105 12.56 3.74 -4.11
N LEU A 106 13.49 2.78 -4.28
CA LEU A 106 13.51 1.58 -3.45
C LEU A 106 13.68 1.93 -1.97
N GLU A 107 14.58 2.85 -1.66
CA GLU A 107 14.83 3.30 -0.29
C GLU A 107 13.58 3.87 0.36
N GLU A 108 12.87 4.76 -0.33
CA GLU A 108 11.60 5.34 0.14
C GLU A 108 10.52 4.27 0.37
N LEU A 109 10.45 3.27 -0.53
CA LEU A 109 9.51 2.15 -0.37
C LEU A 109 9.87 1.25 0.81
N VAL A 110 11.16 0.98 1.03
CA VAL A 110 11.63 0.19 2.20
C VAL A 110 11.27 0.93 3.50
N VAL A 111 11.57 2.23 3.58
CA VAL A 111 11.23 3.04 4.75
C VAL A 111 9.72 3.10 4.99
N LEU A 112 8.92 3.23 3.93
CA LEU A 112 7.46 3.21 4.02
C LEU A 112 6.96 1.88 4.60
N TYR A 113 7.45 0.75 4.12
CA TYR A 113 6.99 -0.57 4.59
C TYR A 113 7.52 -0.91 5.99
N ALA A 114 8.75 -0.50 6.32
CA ALA A 114 9.26 -0.60 7.69
C ALA A 114 8.39 0.18 8.67
N SER A 115 7.86 1.34 8.27
CA SER A 115 6.96 2.11 9.13
C SER A 115 5.69 1.34 9.52
N PHE A 116 5.19 0.44 8.67
CA PHE A 116 4.02 -0.40 9.00
C PHE A 116 4.35 -1.44 10.10
N ALA A 117 5.61 -1.89 10.18
CA ALA A 117 6.10 -2.77 11.25
C ALA A 117 6.42 -1.99 12.54
N GLU A 118 6.69 -0.69 12.44
CA GLU A 118 7.10 0.19 13.54
C GLU A 118 5.95 1.10 14.03
N ASP A 119 4.75 0.57 14.13
CA ASP A 119 3.56 1.32 14.61
C ASP A 119 3.32 2.65 13.89
N GLY A 120 3.67 2.70 12.62
CA GLY A 120 3.51 3.87 11.75
C GLY A 120 4.63 4.89 11.84
N ARG A 121 5.70 4.64 12.59
CA ARG A 121 6.84 5.57 12.71
C ARG A 121 7.78 5.42 11.51
N VAL A 122 8.12 6.55 10.91
CA VAL A 122 9.03 6.60 9.77
C VAL A 122 10.46 6.80 10.26
N THR A 123 11.22 5.71 10.34
CA THR A 123 12.63 5.73 10.75
C THR A 123 13.52 5.72 9.50
N PRO A 124 14.44 6.69 9.34
CA PRO A 124 15.37 6.68 8.21
C PRO A 124 16.23 5.42 8.14
N LEU A 125 16.62 5.02 6.94
CA LEU A 125 17.56 3.91 6.75
C LEU A 125 18.89 4.20 7.42
N ARG A 126 19.48 3.15 7.98
CA ARG A 126 20.82 3.19 8.58
C ARG A 126 21.81 2.46 7.69
N PHE A 127 22.88 3.13 7.34
CA PHE A 127 23.98 2.57 6.54
C PHE A 127 25.23 2.29 7.38
N GLY A 128 25.27 2.81 8.62
CA GLY A 128 26.38 2.61 9.53
C GLY A 128 26.01 2.68 11.01
N PRO A 129 26.93 2.25 11.90
CA PRO A 129 26.69 2.25 13.35
C PRO A 129 26.50 3.65 13.95
N ALA A 130 27.02 4.68 13.27
CA ALA A 130 26.92 6.07 13.73
C ALA A 130 25.61 6.77 13.33
N ASP A 131 24.80 6.13 12.48
CA ASP A 131 23.55 6.73 12.03
C ASP A 131 22.54 6.79 13.19
N PRO A 132 21.73 7.87 13.26
CA PRO A 132 20.79 8.04 14.35
C PRO A 132 19.76 6.91 14.41
N THR A 133 19.42 6.50 15.65
CA THR A 133 18.40 5.49 15.95
C THR A 133 17.06 6.09 16.37
N THR A 134 16.93 7.42 16.33
CA THR A 134 15.73 8.11 16.80
C THR A 134 14.56 7.82 15.87
N PRO A 135 13.43 7.30 16.39
CA PRO A 135 12.23 7.13 15.59
C PRO A 135 11.76 8.47 15.02
N GLY A 136 11.40 8.45 13.74
CA GLY A 136 10.90 9.61 13.05
C GLY A 136 9.42 9.91 13.37
N PRO A 137 8.81 10.84 12.62
CA PRO A 137 7.42 11.21 12.78
C PRO A 137 6.48 10.05 12.43
N SER A 138 5.27 10.08 12.99
CA SER A 138 4.24 9.08 12.70
C SER A 138 3.54 9.39 11.37
N LEU A 139 3.46 8.39 10.50
CA LEU A 139 2.71 8.42 9.24
C LEU A 139 1.28 7.88 9.44
N LEU A 140 1.14 6.78 10.19
CA LEU A 140 -0.11 6.11 10.52
C LEU A 140 -0.21 5.85 12.02
N SER A 141 -1.40 5.54 12.51
CA SER A 141 -1.59 5.06 13.89
C SER A 141 -1.14 3.60 14.04
N PRO A 142 -0.78 3.16 15.26
CA PRO A 142 -0.51 1.75 15.56
C PRO A 142 -1.68 0.83 15.16
N THR A 143 -2.92 1.27 15.34
CA THR A 143 -4.13 0.52 14.99
C THR A 143 -4.23 0.30 13.48
N ALA A 144 -4.00 1.34 12.67
CA ALA A 144 -4.00 1.21 11.22
C ALA A 144 -2.90 0.26 10.75
N CYS A 145 -1.70 0.35 11.33
CA CYS A 145 -0.60 -0.56 11.03
C CYS A 145 -0.91 -2.00 11.40
N TRP A 146 -1.56 -2.22 12.55
CA TRP A 146 -2.01 -3.55 12.95
C TRP A 146 -3.01 -4.13 11.94
N TYR A 147 -4.02 -3.38 11.52
CA TYR A 147 -4.95 -3.82 10.47
C TYR A 147 -4.22 -4.15 9.16
N LEU A 148 -3.27 -3.31 8.73
CA LEU A 148 -2.49 -3.58 7.52
C LEU A 148 -1.69 -4.88 7.64
N GLY A 149 -1.02 -5.10 8.77
CA GLY A 149 -0.26 -6.32 9.04
C GLY A 149 -1.14 -7.57 8.96
N GLU A 150 -2.30 -7.56 9.63
CA GLU A 150 -3.25 -8.67 9.61
C GLU A 150 -3.80 -8.96 8.20
N ILE A 151 -4.18 -7.93 7.46
CA ILE A 151 -4.71 -8.07 6.11
C ILE A 151 -3.64 -8.62 5.16
N LEU A 152 -2.45 -8.02 5.18
CA LEU A 152 -1.38 -8.35 4.23
C LEU A 152 -0.75 -9.73 4.49
N ARG A 153 -0.75 -10.23 5.73
CA ARG A 153 -0.35 -11.62 6.03
C ARG A 153 -1.28 -12.64 5.37
N GLY A 154 -2.55 -12.31 5.21
CA GLY A 154 -3.54 -13.14 4.51
C GLY A 154 -3.54 -12.99 2.99
N SER A 155 -2.63 -12.20 2.41
CA SER A 155 -2.56 -12.03 0.96
C SER A 155 -2.25 -13.37 0.27
N PRO A 156 -2.93 -13.69 -0.85
CA PRO A 156 -2.68 -14.94 -1.56
C PRO A 156 -1.26 -14.98 -2.11
N LEU A 157 -0.60 -16.12 -1.91
CA LEU A 157 0.72 -16.37 -2.52
C LEU A 157 0.58 -16.46 -4.05
N PRO A 158 1.63 -16.09 -4.80
CA PRO A 158 1.64 -16.31 -6.25
C PRO A 158 1.39 -17.77 -6.61
N GLN A 159 0.61 -17.99 -7.66
CA GLN A 159 0.15 -19.31 -8.12
C GLN A 159 1.32 -20.15 -8.50
N ASN A 160 2.25 -20.55 -8.19
CA ASN A 160 3.39 -21.42 -8.54
C ASN A 160 4.54 -21.35 -7.51
N VAL A 161 4.29 -20.75 -6.36
CA VAL A 161 5.25 -20.82 -5.24
C VAL A 161 4.85 -22.01 -4.38
N ALA A 162 5.63 -23.09 -4.48
CA ALA A 162 5.49 -24.21 -3.56
C ALA A 162 5.81 -23.71 -2.13
N PRO A 163 5.03 -24.07 -1.11
CA PRO A 163 5.40 -23.79 0.25
C PRO A 163 6.78 -24.42 0.56
N PRO A 164 7.63 -23.78 1.37
CA PRO A 164 8.94 -24.32 1.67
C PRO A 164 8.79 -25.69 2.35
N VAL A 165 9.39 -26.72 1.73
CA VAL A 165 9.22 -28.14 2.08
C VAL A 165 9.75 -28.49 3.49
N ASN A 166 10.54 -27.60 4.10
CA ASN A 166 11.23 -27.85 5.40
C ASN A 166 11.09 -26.72 6.43
N ALA A 167 10.11 -25.82 6.29
CA ALA A 167 9.90 -24.83 7.35
C ALA A 167 9.22 -25.51 8.55
N ALA A 168 9.94 -25.67 9.64
CA ALA A 168 9.40 -26.18 10.91
C ALA A 168 8.25 -25.30 11.45
N GLN A 169 8.22 -24.03 11.03
CA GLN A 169 7.08 -23.11 11.18
C GLN A 169 7.02 -22.18 9.95
N PRO A 170 5.88 -22.09 9.25
CA PRO A 170 5.74 -21.13 8.17
C PRO A 170 5.80 -19.71 8.73
N ARG A 171 6.75 -18.91 8.23
CA ARG A 171 6.84 -17.49 8.56
C ARG A 171 5.85 -16.73 7.67
N PHE A 172 4.86 -16.11 8.28
CA PHE A 172 3.87 -15.30 7.59
C PHE A 172 4.37 -13.87 7.48
N ILE A 173 4.83 -13.49 6.30
CA ILE A 173 5.27 -12.14 5.99
C ILE A 173 4.09 -11.37 5.42
N ALA A 174 3.78 -10.22 6.03
CA ALA A 174 2.85 -9.26 5.44
C ALA A 174 3.48 -8.71 4.17
N HIS A 175 2.82 -8.87 3.01
CA HIS A 175 3.43 -8.48 1.75
C HIS A 175 2.45 -7.83 0.77
N LYS A 176 3.01 -7.03 -0.13
CA LYS A 176 2.27 -6.42 -1.23
C LYS A 176 3.10 -6.38 -2.49
N THR A 177 2.52 -6.86 -3.57
CA THR A 177 3.11 -6.73 -4.90
C THR A 177 2.58 -5.49 -5.62
N GLY A 178 3.35 -4.99 -6.56
CA GLY A 178 2.95 -3.92 -7.45
C GLY A 178 3.61 -4.07 -8.80
N THR A 179 2.81 -3.95 -9.85
CA THR A 179 3.30 -3.95 -11.24
C THR A 179 2.86 -2.65 -11.88
N SER A 180 3.79 -1.94 -12.51
CA SER A 180 3.47 -0.70 -13.23
C SER A 180 2.85 -0.99 -14.59
N TYR A 181 2.20 0.01 -15.17
CA TYR A 181 1.65 -0.08 -16.51
C TYR A 181 2.73 -0.44 -17.52
N GLY A 182 2.46 -1.41 -18.39
CA GLY A 182 3.42 -1.91 -19.38
C GLY A 182 4.56 -2.73 -18.79
N PHE A 183 4.43 -3.24 -17.55
CA PHE A 183 5.43 -4.09 -16.88
C PHE A 183 6.83 -3.47 -16.76
N ARG A 184 6.91 -2.14 -16.68
CA ARG A 184 8.19 -1.41 -16.54
C ARG A 184 8.86 -1.70 -15.21
N ASP A 185 8.07 -1.86 -14.16
CA ASP A 185 8.53 -2.16 -12.81
C ASP A 185 7.65 -3.26 -12.22
N ALA A 186 8.27 -4.19 -11.51
CA ALA A 186 7.62 -5.21 -10.71
C ALA A 186 8.28 -5.23 -9.33
N TRP A 187 7.52 -4.98 -8.28
CA TRP A 187 7.99 -4.92 -6.90
C TRP A 187 7.22 -5.91 -6.03
N ALA A 188 7.92 -6.49 -5.07
CA ALA A 188 7.33 -7.18 -3.94
C ALA A 188 7.98 -6.62 -2.67
N LEU A 189 7.18 -6.11 -1.77
CA LEU A 189 7.61 -5.52 -0.51
C LEU A 189 6.92 -6.27 0.61
N GLY A 190 7.64 -6.57 1.66
CA GLY A 190 7.12 -7.30 2.80
C GLY A 190 7.74 -6.81 4.10
N PHE A 191 7.07 -7.11 5.20
CA PHE A 191 7.53 -6.85 6.55
C PHE A 191 6.96 -7.89 7.52
N ASP A 192 7.64 -8.08 8.63
CA ASP A 192 7.18 -8.84 9.80
C ASP A 192 7.70 -8.17 11.08
N ALA A 193 7.67 -8.87 12.23
CA ALA A 193 8.11 -8.31 13.50
C ALA A 193 9.63 -8.12 13.61
N ASP A 194 10.42 -8.76 12.73
CA ASP A 194 11.89 -8.78 12.82
C ASP A 194 12.56 -8.07 11.62
N TYR A 195 11.83 -7.94 10.48
CA TYR A 195 12.34 -7.38 9.22
C TYR A 195 11.29 -6.56 8.50
#